data_be74258d8781968a52b4e1b0121bd810
#
_entry.id   be74258d8781968a52b4e1b0121bd810
#
_cell.length_a   1.000
_cell.length_b   1.000
_cell.length_c   1.000
_cell.angle_alpha   90.00
_cell.angle_beta   90.00
_cell.angle_gamma   90.00
#
_symmetry.space_group_name_H-M   'P 1'
#
loop_
_entity.id
_entity.type
_entity.pdbx_description
1 polymer ?
#
loop_
_entity_poly.entity_id
_entity_poly.type
_entity_poly.pdbx_seq_one_letter_code
_entity_poly.pdbx_strand_id
1 'polypeptide(L)'
;CDQAALERAVKERGIRAGLDVFAGEPSGGSGPVDAPIFKLPGVIGTHHIGASTDQAQEAIAAETVRVVRLFKETGRPANVVNLARKTLATHLVAVRHYDRVGVLAAVFDRLKRAGINVQETENIVFDGGKAAVARIHVDRAPASDVQAELRTCTPDILDVSVVSL
;
A
#
# COMPACT_ATOMS: atom_id res chain seq x y z
N CYS A 1 -4.68 -17.77 6.08
CA CYS A 1 -3.65 -18.81 6.21
C CYS A 1 -3.97 -19.95 5.25
N ASP A 2 -2.94 -20.53 4.61
CA ASP A 2 -3.10 -21.78 3.84
C ASP A 2 -3.17 -22.96 4.83
N GLN A 3 -4.33 -23.57 4.97
CA GLN A 3 -4.54 -24.63 5.95
C GLN A 3 -3.74 -25.89 5.64
N ALA A 4 -3.56 -26.25 4.37
CA ALA A 4 -2.78 -27.42 3.99
C ALA A 4 -1.28 -27.23 4.34
N ALA A 5 -0.77 -26.01 4.17
CA ALA A 5 0.59 -25.67 4.61
C ALA A 5 0.70 -25.71 6.13
N LEU A 6 -0.30 -25.25 6.87
CA LEU A 6 -0.32 -25.34 8.34
C LEU A 6 -0.36 -26.79 8.81
N GLU A 7 -1.19 -27.64 8.23
CA GLU A 7 -1.25 -29.07 8.56
C GLU A 7 0.10 -29.77 8.35
N ARG A 8 0.80 -29.48 7.24
CA ARG A 8 2.16 -29.98 7.01
C ARG A 8 3.13 -29.51 8.09
N ALA A 9 3.09 -28.22 8.44
CA ALA A 9 3.98 -27.67 9.46
C ALA A 9 3.71 -28.26 10.85
N VAL A 10 2.46 -28.52 11.23
CA VAL A 10 2.11 -29.23 12.47
C VAL A 10 2.70 -30.63 12.46
N LYS A 11 2.53 -31.40 11.37
CA LYS A 11 3.01 -32.78 11.26
C LYS A 11 4.54 -32.90 11.23
N GLU A 12 5.19 -32.02 10.47
CA GLU A 12 6.62 -32.13 10.18
C GLU A 12 7.50 -31.42 11.20
N ARG A 13 7.00 -30.32 11.78
CA ARG A 13 7.76 -29.44 12.68
C ARG A 13 7.25 -29.46 14.12
N GLY A 14 6.15 -30.13 14.40
CA GLY A 14 5.55 -30.20 15.74
C GLY A 14 5.06 -28.85 16.26
N ILE A 15 4.74 -27.87 15.38
CA ILE A 15 4.19 -26.60 15.81
C ILE A 15 2.78 -26.80 16.39
N ARG A 16 2.41 -25.92 17.32
CA ARG A 16 1.06 -25.88 17.89
C ARG A 16 0.25 -24.77 17.24
N ALA A 17 -1.05 -24.99 17.07
CA ALA A 17 -1.94 -24.00 16.46
C ALA A 17 -3.26 -23.87 17.23
N GLY A 18 -3.73 -22.62 17.41
CA GLY A 18 -5.08 -22.28 17.84
C GLY A 18 -5.83 -21.64 16.66
N LEU A 19 -6.99 -22.18 16.31
CA LEU A 19 -7.77 -21.71 15.15
C LEU A 19 -9.16 -21.32 15.62
N ASP A 20 -9.59 -20.11 15.29
CA ASP A 20 -10.97 -19.65 15.44
C ASP A 20 -11.72 -19.70 14.08
N VAL A 21 -10.94 -19.69 12.98
CA VAL A 21 -11.42 -19.76 11.59
C VAL A 21 -10.65 -20.85 10.86
N PHE A 22 -11.32 -21.69 10.11
CA PHE A 22 -10.72 -22.83 9.41
C PHE A 22 -11.49 -23.19 8.12
N ALA A 23 -10.85 -23.93 7.24
CA ALA A 23 -11.49 -24.40 6.03
C ALA A 23 -12.56 -25.47 6.35
N GLY A 24 -13.71 -25.37 5.72
CA GLY A 24 -14.83 -26.30 5.93
C GLY A 24 -15.78 -25.90 7.07
N GLU A 25 -15.73 -24.65 7.52
CA GLU A 25 -16.76 -24.13 8.42
C GLU A 25 -18.17 -24.27 7.83
N PRO A 26 -19.18 -24.63 8.64
CA PRO A 26 -20.55 -24.71 8.18
C PRO A 26 -21.06 -23.35 7.67
N SER A 27 -21.55 -23.27 6.45
CA SER A 27 -22.05 -22.03 5.83
C SER A 27 -23.28 -21.43 6.53
N GLY A 28 -23.94 -22.16 7.40
CA GLY A 28 -25.12 -21.72 8.17
C GLY A 28 -24.82 -21.27 9.61
N GLY A 29 -23.55 -21.11 9.98
CA GLY A 29 -23.15 -20.68 11.33
C GLY A 29 -23.29 -21.76 12.42
N SER A 30 -23.90 -22.91 12.14
CA SER A 30 -23.97 -24.05 13.04
C SER A 30 -24.04 -25.38 12.26
N GLY A 31 -23.38 -26.40 12.77
CA GLY A 31 -23.37 -27.73 12.16
C GLY A 31 -22.17 -28.57 12.63
N PRO A 32 -22.17 -29.88 12.30
CA PRO A 32 -21.03 -30.72 12.61
C PRO A 32 -19.78 -30.26 11.81
N VAL A 33 -18.64 -30.24 12.47
CA VAL A 33 -17.36 -29.93 11.88
C VAL A 33 -16.54 -31.20 11.76
N ASP A 34 -16.21 -31.63 10.56
CA ASP A 34 -15.20 -32.66 10.30
C ASP A 34 -14.00 -32.03 9.58
N ALA A 35 -13.20 -31.32 10.32
CA ALA A 35 -11.96 -30.74 9.83
C ALA A 35 -10.76 -31.58 10.27
N PRO A 36 -10.02 -32.21 9.33
CA PRO A 36 -8.90 -33.10 9.64
C PRO A 36 -7.82 -32.44 10.49
N ILE A 37 -7.65 -31.13 10.39
CA ILE A 37 -6.66 -30.36 11.13
C ILE A 37 -6.82 -30.49 12.67
N PHE A 38 -8.06 -30.59 13.15
CA PHE A 38 -8.34 -30.74 14.60
C PHE A 38 -8.04 -32.15 15.15
N LYS A 39 -7.78 -33.11 14.26
CA LYS A 39 -7.32 -34.45 14.65
C LYS A 39 -5.80 -34.49 14.87
N LEU A 40 -5.09 -33.40 14.56
CA LEU A 40 -3.65 -33.32 14.73
C LEU A 40 -3.28 -32.94 16.16
N PRO A 41 -2.24 -33.59 16.77
CA PRO A 41 -1.75 -33.24 18.08
C PRO A 41 -1.28 -31.78 18.13
N GLY A 42 -1.69 -31.06 19.18
CA GLY A 42 -1.29 -29.65 19.37
C GLY A 42 -2.11 -28.64 18.61
N VAL A 43 -3.18 -29.06 17.92
CA VAL A 43 -4.16 -28.15 17.31
C VAL A 43 -5.41 -28.09 18.19
N ILE A 44 -5.85 -26.86 18.50
CA ILE A 44 -7.12 -26.59 19.18
C ILE A 44 -7.92 -25.59 18.35
N GLY A 45 -9.24 -25.62 18.48
CA GLY A 45 -10.12 -24.72 17.76
C GLY A 45 -11.26 -24.18 18.60
N THR A 46 -11.74 -23.02 18.22
CA THR A 46 -13.01 -22.45 18.66
C THR A 46 -13.95 -22.30 17.45
N HIS A 47 -15.21 -22.04 17.70
CA HIS A 47 -16.23 -22.05 16.65
C HIS A 47 -16.53 -20.62 16.13
N HIS A 48 -15.47 -19.91 15.70
CA HIS A 48 -15.53 -18.59 15.07
C HIS A 48 -16.18 -17.53 15.97
N ILE A 49 -15.69 -17.44 17.21
CA ILE A 49 -16.24 -16.56 18.25
C ILE A 49 -15.35 -15.37 18.61
N GLY A 50 -14.25 -15.15 17.88
CA GLY A 50 -13.29 -14.07 18.21
C GLY A 50 -13.90 -12.67 18.21
N ALA A 51 -14.96 -12.45 17.43
CA ALA A 51 -15.70 -11.19 17.41
C ALA A 51 -16.99 -11.19 18.26
N SER A 52 -17.26 -12.23 19.05
CA SER A 52 -18.56 -12.44 19.70
C SER A 52 -18.61 -11.94 21.16
N THR A 53 -17.63 -11.16 21.60
CA THR A 53 -17.65 -10.50 22.91
C THR A 53 -18.00 -9.01 22.78
N ASP A 54 -18.59 -8.41 23.81
CA ASP A 54 -18.91 -6.98 23.82
C ASP A 54 -17.65 -6.13 23.58
N GLN A 55 -16.53 -6.49 24.22
CA GLN A 55 -15.26 -5.81 24.04
C GLN A 55 -14.75 -5.88 22.57
N ALA A 56 -14.92 -7.03 21.92
CA ALA A 56 -14.53 -7.18 20.51
C ALA A 56 -15.43 -6.32 19.61
N GLN A 57 -16.73 -6.30 19.84
CA GLN A 57 -17.68 -5.46 19.09
C GLN A 57 -17.39 -3.97 19.26
N GLU A 58 -17.11 -3.52 20.47
CA GLU A 58 -16.72 -2.14 20.75
C GLU A 58 -15.40 -1.77 20.05
N ALA A 59 -14.39 -2.65 20.12
CA ALA A 59 -13.11 -2.44 19.46
C ALA A 59 -13.24 -2.37 17.93
N ILE A 60 -14.04 -3.25 17.34
CA ILE A 60 -14.33 -3.24 15.89
C ILE A 60 -15.03 -1.96 15.48
N ALA A 61 -16.03 -1.52 16.25
CA ALA A 61 -16.75 -0.28 15.97
C ALA A 61 -15.82 0.94 16.06
N ALA A 62 -15.02 1.03 17.12
CA ALA A 62 -14.06 2.13 17.30
C ALA A 62 -13.02 2.17 16.19
N GLU A 63 -12.46 1.03 15.80
CA GLU A 63 -11.48 0.93 14.71
C GLU A 63 -12.09 1.29 13.35
N THR A 64 -13.32 0.85 13.08
CA THR A 64 -14.06 1.22 11.87
C THR A 64 -14.23 2.73 11.76
N VAL A 65 -14.66 3.38 12.83
CA VAL A 65 -14.80 4.85 12.88
C VAL A 65 -13.46 5.54 12.70
N ARG A 66 -12.40 5.02 13.34
CA ARG A 66 -11.04 5.55 13.20
C ARG A 66 -10.54 5.50 11.73
N VAL A 67 -10.72 4.37 11.06
CA VAL A 67 -10.31 4.17 9.65
C VAL A 67 -11.05 5.15 8.73
N VAL A 68 -12.37 5.25 8.88
CA VAL A 68 -13.21 6.18 8.08
C VAL A 68 -12.79 7.63 8.31
N ARG A 69 -12.58 8.02 9.57
CA ARG A 69 -12.16 9.38 9.94
C ARG A 69 -10.80 9.71 9.32
N LEU A 70 -9.81 8.83 9.49
CA LEU A 70 -8.48 9.02 8.95
C LEU A 70 -8.51 9.19 7.42
N PHE A 71 -9.28 8.35 6.73
CA PHE A 71 -9.43 8.48 5.28
C PHE A 71 -10.09 9.79 4.86
N LYS A 72 -11.15 10.22 5.58
CA LYS A 72 -11.82 11.50 5.35
C LYS A 72 -10.88 12.70 5.54
N GLU A 73 -10.03 12.67 6.56
CA GLU A 73 -9.14 13.78 6.92
C GLU A 73 -7.87 13.84 6.08
N THR A 74 -7.34 12.69 5.66
CA THR A 74 -6.01 12.61 5.03
C THR A 74 -6.01 12.04 3.62
N GLY A 75 -7.13 11.43 3.17
CA GLY A 75 -7.17 10.65 1.93
C GLY A 75 -6.35 9.35 1.97
N ARG A 76 -5.76 8.99 3.10
CA ARG A 76 -4.90 7.81 3.27
C ARG A 76 -5.65 6.69 3.99
N PRO A 77 -5.78 5.50 3.39
CA PRO A 77 -6.40 4.37 4.07
C PRO A 77 -5.47 3.81 5.14
N ALA A 78 -6.03 3.47 6.30
CA ALA A 78 -5.31 2.75 7.35
C ALA A 78 -5.37 1.24 7.14
N ASN A 79 -4.41 0.50 7.72
CA ASN A 79 -4.39 -0.96 7.80
C ASN A 79 -4.43 -1.68 6.44
N VAL A 80 -3.98 -1.04 5.37
CA VAL A 80 -3.96 -1.63 4.03
C VAL A 80 -2.81 -2.63 3.92
N VAL A 81 -3.12 -3.87 3.55
CA VAL A 81 -2.14 -4.97 3.48
C VAL A 81 -1.62 -5.24 2.07
N ASN A 82 -2.25 -4.70 1.06
CA ASN A 82 -1.95 -4.91 -0.36
C ASN A 82 -1.28 -3.71 -1.03
N LEU A 83 -0.86 -2.71 -0.27
CA LEU A 83 0.03 -1.67 -0.77
C LEU A 83 1.48 -2.16 -0.77
N ALA A 84 2.24 -1.79 -1.80
CA ALA A 84 3.66 -2.06 -1.85
C ALA A 84 4.36 -1.37 -0.66
N ARG A 85 5.10 -2.13 0.13
CA ARG A 85 5.87 -1.58 1.28
C ARG A 85 7.13 -0.84 0.85
N LYS A 86 7.62 -1.13 -0.34
CA LYS A 86 8.77 -0.46 -0.97
C LYS A 86 8.36 -0.10 -2.38
N THR A 87 8.65 1.11 -2.79
CA THR A 87 8.52 1.50 -4.18
C THR A 87 9.52 0.71 -5.05
N LEU A 88 9.13 0.41 -6.28
CA LEU A 88 10.01 -0.14 -7.31
C LEU A 88 10.84 0.96 -8.00
N ALA A 89 10.71 2.20 -7.55
CA ALA A 89 11.48 3.30 -8.06
C ALA A 89 12.96 3.12 -7.77
N THR A 90 13.79 3.46 -8.74
CA THR A 90 15.24 3.47 -8.63
C THR A 90 15.80 4.89 -8.55
N HIS A 91 15.01 5.88 -8.98
CA HIS A 91 15.40 7.27 -9.02
C HIS A 91 14.28 8.20 -8.59
N LEU A 92 14.68 9.35 -8.05
CA LEU A 92 13.83 10.48 -7.74
C LEU A 92 14.15 11.62 -8.71
N VAL A 93 13.13 12.07 -9.44
CA VAL A 93 13.19 13.32 -10.22
C VAL A 93 12.52 14.40 -9.38
N ALA A 94 13.29 15.37 -8.92
CA ALA A 94 12.78 16.52 -8.20
C ALA A 94 12.69 17.72 -9.15
N VAL A 95 11.46 18.21 -9.34
CA VAL A 95 11.15 19.32 -10.24
C VAL A 95 10.69 20.50 -9.40
N ARG A 96 11.47 21.57 -9.35
CA ARG A 96 11.04 22.86 -8.78
C ARG A 96 10.38 23.68 -9.87
N HIS A 97 9.21 24.21 -9.57
CA HIS A 97 8.41 24.91 -10.57
C HIS A 97 7.52 25.99 -9.94
N TYR A 98 7.07 26.93 -10.75
CA TYR A 98 5.95 27.79 -10.36
C TYR A 98 4.68 26.96 -10.26
N ASP A 99 3.88 27.19 -9.23
CA ASP A 99 2.62 26.46 -9.02
C ASP A 99 1.55 26.98 -9.97
N ARG A 100 1.53 26.43 -11.17
CA ARG A 100 0.65 26.81 -12.28
C ARG A 100 0.01 25.60 -12.95
N VAL A 101 -1.18 25.84 -13.49
CA VAL A 101 -1.93 24.81 -14.23
C VAL A 101 -1.11 24.32 -15.43
N GLY A 102 -1.04 22.99 -15.59
CA GLY A 102 -0.40 22.35 -16.73
C GLY A 102 1.09 22.05 -16.58
N VAL A 103 1.79 22.59 -15.59
CA VAL A 103 3.23 22.35 -15.40
C VAL A 103 3.53 20.85 -15.20
N LEU A 104 2.87 20.20 -14.25
CA LEU A 104 3.07 18.77 -14.01
C LEU A 104 2.61 17.91 -15.20
N ALA A 105 1.58 18.32 -15.92
CA ALA A 105 1.15 17.62 -17.13
C ALA A 105 2.24 17.63 -18.22
N ALA A 106 2.95 18.75 -18.39
CA ALA A 106 4.09 18.85 -19.32
C ALA A 106 5.26 17.95 -18.88
N VAL A 107 5.56 17.91 -17.59
CA VAL A 107 6.61 17.03 -17.03
C VAL A 107 6.23 15.56 -17.27
N PHE A 108 5.03 15.14 -16.95
CA PHE A 108 4.57 13.76 -17.14
C PHE A 108 4.52 13.35 -18.62
N ASP A 109 4.17 14.27 -19.51
CA ASP A 109 4.20 13.98 -20.95
C ASP A 109 5.63 13.69 -21.43
N ARG A 110 6.65 14.39 -20.93
CA ARG A 110 8.04 14.09 -21.25
C ARG A 110 8.51 12.74 -20.71
N LEU A 111 8.18 12.42 -19.46
CA LEU A 111 8.48 11.11 -18.88
C LEU A 111 7.79 9.99 -19.64
N LYS A 112 6.51 10.16 -20.02
CA LYS A 112 5.75 9.23 -20.84
C LYS A 112 6.42 8.98 -22.20
N ARG A 113 6.83 10.03 -22.92
CA ARG A 113 7.50 9.91 -24.24
C ARG A 113 8.84 9.19 -24.13
N ALA A 114 9.53 9.35 -22.99
CA ALA A 114 10.77 8.66 -22.71
C ALA A 114 10.57 7.20 -22.24
N GLY A 115 9.33 6.72 -22.13
CA GLY A 115 9.01 5.38 -21.65
C GLY A 115 9.37 5.15 -20.17
N ILE A 116 9.40 6.22 -19.36
CA ILE A 116 9.72 6.19 -17.94
C ILE A 116 8.43 6.08 -17.14
N ASN A 117 8.33 5.02 -16.30
CA ASN A 117 7.17 4.79 -15.47
C ASN A 117 7.29 5.54 -14.14
N VAL A 118 6.23 6.25 -13.78
CA VAL A 118 6.09 6.93 -12.49
C VAL A 118 5.49 5.98 -11.48
N GLN A 119 6.18 5.78 -10.36
CA GLN A 119 5.75 4.89 -9.27
C GLN A 119 4.98 5.63 -8.17
N GLU A 120 5.45 6.83 -7.84
CA GLU A 120 4.87 7.67 -6.80
C GLU A 120 5.14 9.13 -7.14
N THR A 121 4.22 10.00 -6.76
CA THR A 121 4.38 11.45 -6.96
C THR A 121 3.82 12.21 -5.77
N GLU A 122 4.57 13.19 -5.32
CA GLU A 122 4.16 14.17 -4.32
C GLU A 122 4.43 15.57 -4.86
N ASN A 123 3.47 16.48 -4.76
CA ASN A 123 3.67 17.90 -5.08
C ASN A 123 3.53 18.72 -3.80
N ILE A 124 4.61 19.36 -3.39
CA ILE A 124 4.70 20.14 -2.16
C ILE A 124 4.73 21.61 -2.56
N VAL A 125 3.65 22.32 -2.29
CA VAL A 125 3.54 23.76 -2.53
C VAL A 125 4.20 24.51 -1.37
N PHE A 126 5.07 25.47 -1.70
CA PHE A 126 5.74 26.30 -0.68
C PHE A 126 4.80 27.35 -0.11
N ASP A 127 5.14 27.83 1.07
CA ASP A 127 4.40 28.91 1.71
C ASP A 127 4.28 30.13 0.78
N GLY A 128 3.07 30.71 0.73
CA GLY A 128 2.72 31.77 -0.23
C GLY A 128 2.30 31.31 -1.61
N GLY A 129 2.28 29.99 -1.92
CA GLY A 129 1.60 29.41 -3.08
C GLY A 129 2.18 29.76 -4.47
N LYS A 130 3.37 30.36 -4.55
CA LYS A 130 3.95 30.80 -5.84
C LYS A 130 4.79 29.74 -6.54
N ALA A 131 5.36 28.84 -5.79
CA ALA A 131 6.22 27.77 -6.27
C ALA A 131 5.97 26.48 -5.53
N ALA A 132 6.37 25.36 -6.14
CA ALA A 132 6.25 24.02 -5.60
C ALA A 132 7.47 23.17 -5.97
N VAL A 133 7.61 22.03 -5.29
CA VAL A 133 8.51 20.96 -5.70
C VAL A 133 7.71 19.70 -5.93
N ALA A 134 7.77 19.15 -7.14
CA ALA A 134 7.27 17.83 -7.44
C ALA A 134 8.39 16.80 -7.21
N ARG A 135 8.13 15.83 -6.34
CA ARG A 135 8.97 14.66 -6.09
C ARG A 135 8.38 13.49 -6.85
N ILE A 136 9.04 13.05 -7.91
CA ILE A 136 8.53 12.04 -8.84
C ILE A 136 9.46 10.83 -8.76
N HIS A 137 9.00 9.75 -8.19
CA HIS A 137 9.71 8.49 -8.11
C HIS A 137 9.51 7.69 -9.41
N VAL A 138 10.60 7.31 -10.05
CA VAL A 138 10.59 6.68 -11.38
C VAL A 138 11.35 5.36 -11.38
N ASP A 139 10.98 4.47 -12.32
CA ASP A 139 11.55 3.12 -12.44
C ASP A 139 12.97 3.10 -12.99
N ARG A 140 13.42 4.18 -13.64
CA ARG A 140 14.76 4.35 -14.22
C ARG A 140 15.18 5.79 -14.31
N ALA A 141 16.50 6.03 -14.39
CA ALA A 141 17.04 7.37 -14.60
C ALA A 141 16.59 7.94 -15.95
N PRO A 142 16.10 9.19 -16.02
CA PRO A 142 16.00 9.92 -17.27
C PRO A 142 17.38 10.13 -17.89
N ALA A 143 17.54 9.83 -19.19
CA ALA A 143 18.75 10.13 -19.93
C ALA A 143 19.02 11.64 -20.00
N SER A 144 20.24 12.04 -20.31
CA SER A 144 20.66 13.46 -20.26
C SER A 144 19.84 14.38 -21.18
N ASP A 145 19.44 13.90 -22.34
CA ASP A 145 18.55 14.59 -23.27
C ASP A 145 17.15 14.78 -22.68
N VAL A 146 16.60 13.74 -22.07
CA VAL A 146 15.28 13.80 -21.38
C VAL A 146 15.35 14.78 -20.21
N GLN A 147 16.45 14.81 -19.44
CA GLN A 147 16.64 15.78 -18.38
C GLN A 147 16.70 17.22 -18.91
N ALA A 148 17.34 17.44 -20.07
CA ALA A 148 17.35 18.74 -20.71
C ALA A 148 15.95 19.15 -21.20
N GLU A 149 15.20 18.23 -21.78
CA GLU A 149 13.79 18.44 -22.17
C GLU A 149 12.90 18.77 -20.97
N LEU A 150 13.07 18.07 -19.85
CA LEU A 150 12.33 18.36 -18.62
C LEU A 150 12.57 19.76 -18.10
N ARG A 151 13.81 20.29 -18.20
CA ARG A 151 14.14 21.65 -17.77
C ARG A 151 13.49 22.73 -18.63
N THR A 152 13.16 22.40 -19.86
CA THR A 152 12.64 23.37 -20.86
C THR A 152 11.21 23.08 -21.35
N CYS A 153 10.55 22.04 -20.79
CA CYS A 153 9.21 21.64 -21.26
C CYS A 153 8.13 22.71 -21.03
N THR A 154 8.35 23.64 -20.11
CA THR A 154 7.54 24.83 -19.89
C THR A 154 8.41 25.92 -19.23
N PRO A 155 8.11 27.24 -19.50
CA PRO A 155 8.85 28.35 -18.88
C PRO A 155 8.69 28.41 -17.35
N ASP A 156 7.76 27.67 -16.79
CA ASP A 156 7.48 27.63 -15.37
C ASP A 156 8.35 26.64 -14.59
N ILE A 157 9.25 25.90 -15.24
CA ILE A 157 10.24 25.05 -14.57
C ILE A 157 11.39 25.93 -14.07
N LEU A 158 11.70 25.82 -12.79
CA LEU A 158 12.81 26.52 -12.14
C LEU A 158 14.08 25.68 -12.11
N ASP A 159 13.92 24.37 -11.82
CA ASP A 159 15.05 23.44 -11.80
C ASP A 159 14.58 21.98 -11.85
N VAL A 160 15.45 21.12 -12.37
CA VAL A 160 15.25 19.66 -12.37
C VAL A 160 16.52 18.98 -11.90
N SER A 161 16.39 18.16 -10.86
CA SER A 161 17.47 17.32 -10.34
C SER A 161 17.04 15.86 -10.31
N VAL A 162 18.00 14.96 -10.51
CA VAL A 162 17.78 13.49 -10.49
C VAL A 162 18.72 12.87 -9.47
N VAL A 163 18.17 12.05 -8.58
CA VAL A 163 18.89 11.38 -7.50
C VAL A 163 18.64 9.87 -7.59
N SER A 164 19.67 9.06 -7.44
CA SER A 164 19.52 7.61 -7.26
C SER A 164 19.00 7.31 -5.84
N LEU A 165 18.08 6.35 -5.70
CA LEU A 165 17.48 5.93 -4.45
C LEU A 165 18.20 4.72 -3.86
#